data_a5dfae46f6844934bc182380c1365abd
#
_entry.id   a5dfae46f6844934bc182380c1365abd
#
_cell.length_a   1.000
_cell.length_b   1.000
_cell.length_c   1.000
_cell.angle_alpha   90.00
_cell.angle_beta   90.00
_cell.angle_gamma   90.00
#
_symmetry.space_group_name_H-M   'P 1'
#
loop_
_entity.id
_entity.type
_entity.pdbx_description
1 polymer ?
#
loop_
_entity_poly.entity_id
_entity_poly.type
_entity_poly.pdbx_seq_one_letter_code
_entity_poly.pdbx_strand_id
1 'polypeptide(L)' 'MGHYRLQYLSGSSGDLVHVREFEAESDEAAIGYADEVRSLSYMELWEGQRRLKTWDAFPPMVPE' A
#
# COMPACT_ATOMS: atom_id res chain seq x y z
N MET A 1 -16.22 6.67 -8.17
CA MET A 1 -15.74 5.45 -7.65
C MET A 1 -14.61 4.94 -8.43
N GLY A 2 -13.56 4.55 -7.83
CA GLY A 2 -12.38 4.04 -8.48
C GLY A 2 -12.04 2.66 -8.05
N HIS A 3 -11.36 1.96 -8.92
CA HIS A 3 -10.86 0.62 -8.62
C HIS A 3 -9.39 0.76 -8.27
N TYR A 4 -9.01 0.25 -7.11
CA TYR A 4 -7.67 0.45 -6.59
C TYR A 4 -6.99 -0.87 -6.33
N ARG A 5 -5.68 -0.86 -6.38
CA ARG A 5 -4.90 -2.04 -6.16
C ARG A 5 -3.84 -1.74 -5.11
N LEU A 6 -3.83 -2.55 -4.06
CA LEU A 6 -2.87 -2.39 -3.00
C LEU A 6 -1.86 -3.53 -3.12
N GLN A 7 -0.62 -3.19 -3.33
CA GLN A 7 0.42 -4.18 -3.54
C GLN A 7 1.30 -4.23 -2.31
N TYR A 8 1.52 -5.44 -1.81
CA TYR A 8 2.38 -5.65 -0.66
C TYR A 8 3.69 -6.25 -1.19
N LEU A 9 4.79 -5.62 -0.84
CA LEU A 9 6.06 -6.06 -1.37
C LEU A 9 6.99 -6.46 -0.25
N SER A 10 7.93 -7.31 -0.58
CA SER A 10 8.93 -7.75 0.37
C SER A 10 9.85 -6.58 0.66
N GLY A 11 10.08 -6.31 1.93
CA GLY A 11 10.92 -5.19 2.29
C GLY A 11 12.37 -5.38 1.94
N SER A 12 12.80 -6.62 1.79
CA SER A 12 14.21 -6.84 1.54
C SER A 12 14.52 -6.96 0.06
N SER A 13 13.59 -7.49 -0.74
CA SER A 13 13.90 -7.72 -2.14
C SER A 13 13.01 -6.93 -3.08
N GLY A 14 11.94 -6.35 -2.57
CA GLY A 14 11.03 -5.63 -3.44
C GLY A 14 10.11 -6.53 -4.24
N ASP A 15 10.11 -7.81 -3.97
CA ASP A 15 9.25 -8.72 -4.71
C ASP A 15 7.82 -8.58 -4.27
N LEU A 16 6.90 -8.76 -5.19
CA LEU A 16 5.50 -8.69 -4.89
C LEU A 16 5.10 -9.90 -4.07
N VAL A 17 4.50 -9.65 -2.91
CA VAL A 17 4.10 -10.72 -2.03
C VAL A 17 2.61 -10.96 -2.11
N HIS A 18 1.81 -9.91 -2.23
CA HIS A 18 0.37 -10.04 -2.19
C HIS A 18 -0.27 -8.83 -2.84
N VAL A 19 -1.40 -9.02 -3.47
CA VAL A 19 -2.14 -7.94 -4.09
C VAL A 19 -3.57 -8.00 -3.60
N ARG A 20 -4.11 -6.84 -3.22
CA ARG A 20 -5.50 -6.75 -2.82
C ARG A 20 -6.16 -5.69 -3.67
N GLU A 21 -7.28 -6.01 -4.29
CA GLU A 21 -8.01 -5.05 -5.09
C GLU A 21 -9.28 -4.66 -4.38
N PHE A 22 -9.66 -3.41 -4.50
CA PHE A 22 -10.86 -2.93 -3.84
C PHE A 22 -11.35 -1.67 -4.54
N GLU A 23 -12.54 -1.23 -4.18
CA GLU A 23 -13.10 -0.02 -4.74
C GLU A 23 -13.29 1.00 -3.64
N ALA A 24 -13.13 2.26 -3.98
CA ALA A 24 -13.32 3.34 -3.04
C ALA A 24 -13.92 4.52 -3.76
N GLU A 25 -14.51 5.43 -3.00
CA GLU A 25 -15.20 6.56 -3.60
C GLU A 25 -14.23 7.63 -4.06
N SER A 26 -13.08 7.69 -3.48
CA SER A 26 -12.10 8.72 -3.82
C SER A 26 -10.72 8.24 -3.46
N ASP A 27 -9.72 8.99 -3.91
CA ASP A 27 -8.35 8.68 -3.58
C ASP A 27 -8.15 8.73 -2.06
N GLU A 28 -8.76 9.71 -1.41
CA GLU A 28 -8.61 9.83 0.02
C GLU A 28 -9.20 8.63 0.74
N ALA A 29 -10.35 8.16 0.29
CA ALA A 29 -10.97 6.99 0.90
C ALA A 29 -10.09 5.77 0.70
N ALA A 30 -9.50 5.65 -0.48
CA ALA A 30 -8.63 4.51 -0.76
C ALA A 30 -7.39 4.56 0.12
N ILE A 31 -6.81 5.73 0.30
CA ILE A 31 -5.63 5.88 1.12
C ILE A 31 -5.98 5.56 2.57
N GLY A 32 -7.13 6.02 3.05
CA GLY A 32 -7.56 5.71 4.41
C GLY A 32 -7.72 4.22 4.65
N TYR A 33 -8.33 3.54 3.67
CA TYR A 33 -8.47 2.10 3.79
C TYR A 33 -7.11 1.41 3.81
N ALA A 34 -6.20 1.85 2.95
CA ALA A 34 -4.88 1.25 2.90
C ALA A 34 -4.14 1.45 4.22
N ASP A 35 -4.31 2.63 4.82
CA ASP A 35 -3.69 2.89 6.10
C ASP A 35 -4.21 1.92 7.15
N GLU A 36 -5.49 1.60 7.10
CA GLU A 36 -6.06 0.73 8.11
C GLU A 36 -5.64 -0.71 7.97
N VAL A 37 -5.36 -1.14 6.74
CA VAL A 37 -4.96 -2.52 6.53
C VAL A 37 -3.45 -2.63 6.33
N ARG A 38 -2.74 -1.60 6.72
CA ARG A 38 -1.31 -1.57 6.53
C ARG A 38 -0.66 -2.74 7.26
N SER A 39 0.31 -3.34 6.59
CA SER A 39 1.06 -4.40 7.22
C SER A 39 2.44 -3.86 7.54
N LEU A 40 3.31 -4.72 8.04
CA LEU A 40 4.67 -4.30 8.33
C LEU A 40 5.52 -4.27 7.08
N SER A 41 4.97 -4.66 5.95
CA SER A 41 5.72 -4.69 4.73
C SER A 41 5.56 -3.41 3.96
N TYR A 42 6.41 -3.23 2.98
CA TYR A 42 6.30 -2.10 2.08
C TYR A 42 5.02 -2.27 1.25
N MET A 43 4.29 -1.20 1.08
CA MET A 43 3.04 -1.25 0.33
C MET A 43 2.98 -0.14 -0.68
N GLU A 44 2.27 -0.38 -1.77
CA GLU A 44 2.00 0.65 -2.78
C GLU A 44 0.53 0.62 -3.13
N LEU A 45 -0.06 1.79 -3.23
CA LEU A 45 -1.47 1.92 -3.61
C LEU A 45 -1.55 2.49 -5.02
N TRP A 46 -2.24 1.78 -5.90
CA TRP A 46 -2.35 2.16 -7.30
C TRP A 46 -3.79 2.26 -7.73
N GLU A 47 -4.04 3.16 -8.68
CA GLU A 47 -5.31 3.21 -9.37
C GLU A 47 -4.94 3.10 -10.84
N GLY A 48 -5.17 1.96 -11.45
CA GLY A 48 -4.74 1.75 -12.83
C GLY A 48 -3.23 1.84 -12.92
N GLN A 49 -2.74 2.77 -13.68
CA GLN A 49 -1.30 2.95 -13.83
C GLN A 49 -0.79 4.10 -13.00
N ARG A 50 -1.62 4.65 -12.12
CA ARG A 50 -1.25 5.81 -11.34
C ARG A 50 -0.95 5.38 -9.92
N ARG A 51 0.26 5.60 -9.46
CA ARG A 51 0.62 5.27 -8.09
C ARG A 51 0.27 6.44 -7.20
N LEU A 52 -0.56 6.20 -6.20
CA LEU A 52 -1.05 7.25 -5.34
C LEU A 52 -0.20 7.44 -4.12
N LYS A 53 0.25 6.38 -3.52
CA LYS A 53 1.00 6.51 -2.27
C LYS A 53 1.78 5.24 -2.00
N THR A 54 2.86 5.37 -1.24
CA THR A 54 3.63 4.22 -0.80
C THR A 54 3.79 4.30 0.70
N TRP A 55 3.95 3.14 1.33
CA TRP A 55 4.23 3.05 2.75
C TRP A 55 5.48 2.22 2.89
N ASP A 56 6.47 2.76 3.59
CA ASP A 56 7.70 2.00 3.81
C ASP A 56 7.43 0.85 4.75
N ALA A 57 8.27 -0.13 4.70
CA ALA A 57 8.20 -1.19 5.67
C ALA A 57 8.27 -0.57 7.04
N PHE A 58 7.64 -1.25 8.02
CA PHE A 58 7.59 -0.68 9.31
C PHE A 58 8.98 -0.49 9.72
N PRO A 59 9.36 0.62 10.16
CA PRO A 59 10.75 0.92 10.35
C PRO A 59 11.28 0.04 11.37
N PRO A 60 12.40 -0.38 11.17
CA PRO A 60 13.05 -1.09 12.13
C PRO A 60 13.22 -0.15 13.20
N MET A 61 13.47 -0.55 14.28
CA MET A 61 13.67 0.18 15.25
C MET A 61 14.62 1.11 15.06
N VAL A 62 14.32 2.21 15.26
CA VAL A 62 15.23 3.19 15.10
C VAL A 62 15.96 3.29 16.29
N PRO A 63 17.13 3.15 16.29
CA PRO A 63 17.87 3.21 17.46
C PRO A 63 17.89 4.61 17.86
N GLU A 64 17.83 4.86 18.92
CA GLU A 64 17.84 6.11 19.28
C GLU A 64 18.85 6.38 19.95
#